data_9941be621f6491bbfd569599f9988bfe
#
_entry.id   9941be621f6491bbfd569599f9988bfe
#
_cell.length_a   1.000
_cell.length_b   1.000
_cell.length_c   1.000
_cell.angle_alpha   90.00
_cell.angle_beta   90.00
_cell.angle_gamma   90.00
#
_symmetry.space_group_name_H-M   'P 1'
#
loop_
_entity.id
_entity.type
_entity.pdbx_description
1 polymer ?
#
loop_
_entity_poly.entity_id
_entity_poly.type
_entity_poly.pdbx_seq_one_letter_code
_entity_poly.pdbx_strand_id
1 'polypeptide(L)'
;MASSRKTRKLGRKIGRKIGRKLERQQGGIRRTKGNPSKGKARKPQTTLADAPGPNQCFPRRGHVYDGVCLPLDVLEKVSGKLGLAAASASQTKRALFSQIAKALGVDAMKQRSVLEAMPLPAAEKTALAAEWLRPAQPAAWVSDPDMWLDTVNIRDVMMQYEKGRDDFTFLGPYPIDFAAAEDSGPGRAGTSDRCLIGEMCGLDLKTSKDYIGIIYNLDPHYKSGSHWVANFINRPAKTCYYFDSYGMRPPHRVYRFMQWLTIQMPGMELGWNGRKFQFSDSECGMYSMYFIDRMLAGEPFLKFCRRAPPDKFMLDMRDWFYST
;
A
#
# COMPACT_ATOMS: atom_id res chain seq x y z
N MET A 1 43.05 17.45 10.05
CA MET A 1 42.97 16.14 9.33
C MET A 1 42.99 14.89 10.23
N ALA A 2 43.14 14.98 11.55
CA ALA A 2 43.17 13.82 12.46
C ALA A 2 41.75 13.35 12.96
N SER A 3 40.75 14.21 12.93
CA SER A 3 39.39 13.90 13.43
C SER A 3 38.61 12.94 12.53
N SER A 4 38.75 13.01 11.20
CA SER A 4 38.03 12.18 10.22
C SER A 4 38.42 10.70 10.25
N ARG A 5 39.63 10.36 10.66
CA ARG A 5 40.08 8.95 10.76
C ARG A 5 39.55 8.22 12.00
N LYS A 6 39.31 8.96 13.12
CA LYS A 6 38.74 8.35 14.35
C LYS A 6 37.29 7.98 14.20
N THR A 7 36.47 8.79 13.55
CA THR A 7 35.05 8.52 13.30
C THR A 7 34.83 7.34 12.33
N ARG A 8 35.67 7.22 11.29
CA ARG A 8 35.63 6.05 10.38
C ARG A 8 36.02 4.73 11.06
N LYS A 9 36.97 4.74 12.01
CA LYS A 9 37.33 3.53 12.77
C LYS A 9 36.27 3.14 13.78
N LEU A 10 35.56 4.09 14.38
CA LEU A 10 34.45 3.84 15.30
C LEU A 10 33.24 3.23 14.59
N GLY A 11 32.86 3.77 13.44
CA GLY A 11 31.77 3.22 12.62
C GLY A 11 32.03 1.79 12.14
N ARG A 12 33.27 1.44 11.77
CA ARG A 12 33.63 0.05 11.41
C ARG A 12 33.60 -0.92 12.59
N LYS A 13 33.94 -0.48 13.82
CA LYS A 13 33.85 -1.32 15.04
C LYS A 13 32.41 -1.57 15.47
N ILE A 14 31.55 -0.57 15.37
CA ILE A 14 30.13 -0.67 15.69
C ILE A 14 29.41 -1.59 14.69
N GLY A 15 29.66 -1.45 13.39
CA GLY A 15 29.11 -2.32 12.36
C GLY A 15 29.47 -3.80 12.52
N ARG A 16 30.71 -4.11 12.95
CA ARG A 16 31.14 -5.49 13.25
C ARG A 16 30.51 -6.08 14.51
N LYS A 17 30.21 -5.27 15.54
CA LYS A 17 29.54 -5.73 16.77
C LYS A 17 28.04 -6.00 16.52
N ILE A 18 27.40 -5.17 15.74
CA ILE A 18 25.97 -5.32 15.38
C ILE A 18 25.81 -6.55 14.48
N GLY A 19 26.65 -6.76 13.48
CA GLY A 19 26.62 -7.94 12.62
C GLY A 19 26.71 -9.25 13.41
N ARG A 20 27.64 -9.37 14.36
CA ARG A 20 27.78 -10.57 15.21
C ARG A 20 26.62 -10.81 16.19
N LYS A 21 25.92 -9.74 16.62
CA LYS A 21 24.74 -9.89 17.51
C LYS A 21 23.51 -10.33 16.74
N LEU A 22 23.36 -9.89 15.48
CA LEU A 22 22.29 -10.30 14.57
C LEU A 22 22.47 -11.73 14.10
N GLU A 23 23.69 -12.19 13.82
CA GLU A 23 23.97 -13.59 13.47
C GLU A 23 23.66 -14.55 14.63
N ARG A 24 23.82 -14.14 15.90
CA ARG A 24 23.44 -14.97 17.06
C ARG A 24 21.93 -15.04 17.31
N GLN A 25 21.14 -14.06 16.87
CA GLN A 25 19.67 -14.12 16.96
C GLN A 25 19.02 -14.90 15.81
N GLN A 26 19.74 -15.19 14.73
CA GLN A 26 19.27 -16.06 13.64
C GLN A 26 19.41 -17.55 13.95
N GLY A 27 20.05 -17.93 15.04
CA GLY A 27 20.21 -19.32 15.46
C GLY A 27 19.13 -19.75 16.44
N GLY A 28 18.11 -20.46 15.97
CA GLY A 28 17.41 -21.36 16.85
C GLY A 28 15.89 -21.28 16.91
N ILE A 29 15.19 -21.54 15.84
CA ILE A 29 13.94 -22.29 15.96
C ILE A 29 14.31 -23.77 15.94
N ARG A 30 14.48 -24.38 17.11
CA ARG A 30 14.61 -25.84 17.25
C ARG A 30 13.38 -26.49 16.64
N ARG A 31 13.60 -27.23 15.53
CA ARG A 31 12.62 -28.18 15.00
C ARG A 31 12.45 -29.31 16.02
N THR A 32 11.38 -29.29 16.78
CA THR A 32 10.90 -30.50 17.45
C THR A 32 10.31 -31.40 16.38
N LYS A 33 10.89 -32.59 16.23
CA LYS A 33 10.35 -33.67 15.38
C LYS A 33 9.06 -34.19 16.02
N GLY A 34 7.92 -33.63 15.65
CA GLY A 34 6.61 -34.19 15.91
C GLY A 34 6.16 -34.99 14.68
N ASN A 35 5.72 -36.21 14.89
CA ASN A 35 5.20 -37.12 13.88
C ASN A 35 4.04 -36.46 13.10
N PRO A 36 3.99 -36.50 11.76
CA PRO A 36 2.91 -35.91 11.02
C PRO A 36 1.67 -36.81 11.05
N SER A 37 0.70 -36.46 11.86
CA SER A 37 -0.67 -36.93 11.63
C SER A 37 -1.15 -36.28 10.32
N LYS A 38 -1.58 -37.11 9.35
CA LYS A 38 -2.11 -36.69 8.04
C LYS A 38 -3.49 -36.04 8.20
N GLY A 39 -3.56 -34.88 8.81
CA GLY A 39 -4.68 -33.98 8.69
C GLY A 39 -4.39 -33.03 7.51
N LYS A 40 -5.19 -33.08 6.44
CA LYS A 40 -5.18 -32.06 5.40
C LYS A 40 -5.46 -30.70 6.06
N ALA A 41 -4.40 -29.91 6.31
CA ALA A 41 -4.55 -28.55 6.79
C ALA A 41 -5.37 -27.79 5.75
N ARG A 42 -6.62 -27.42 6.07
CA ARG A 42 -7.41 -26.48 5.28
C ARG A 42 -6.58 -25.21 5.16
N LYS A 43 -6.22 -24.83 3.92
CA LYS A 43 -5.62 -23.52 3.65
C LYS A 43 -6.58 -22.48 4.22
N PRO A 44 -6.11 -21.49 5.00
CA PRO A 44 -6.97 -20.41 5.44
C PRO A 44 -7.56 -19.74 4.20
N GLN A 45 -8.87 -19.74 4.09
CA GLN A 45 -9.56 -19.15 2.97
C GLN A 45 -9.60 -17.64 3.22
N THR A 46 -8.99 -16.85 2.35
CA THR A 46 -9.10 -15.38 2.38
C THR A 46 -10.55 -15.00 2.10
N THR A 47 -11.12 -14.15 2.91
CA THR A 47 -12.53 -13.74 2.82
C THR A 47 -12.65 -12.25 2.51
N LEU A 48 -13.84 -11.78 2.14
CA LEU A 48 -14.12 -10.35 1.93
C LEU A 48 -13.82 -9.49 3.18
N ALA A 49 -13.80 -10.07 4.38
CA ALA A 49 -13.36 -9.38 5.60
C ALA A 49 -11.87 -9.00 5.57
N ASP A 50 -11.09 -9.59 4.67
CA ASP A 50 -9.68 -9.29 4.46
C ASP A 50 -9.46 -8.31 3.31
N ALA A 51 -10.52 -7.87 2.61
CA ALA A 51 -10.43 -6.90 1.55
C ALA A 51 -10.07 -5.50 2.10
N PRO A 52 -9.34 -4.67 1.33
CA PRO A 52 -9.11 -3.29 1.72
C PRO A 52 -10.45 -2.55 1.68
N GLY A 53 -10.94 -2.19 2.83
CA GLY A 53 -12.19 -1.42 2.90
C GLY A 53 -11.96 0.05 2.68
N PRO A 54 -13.01 0.82 2.35
CA PRO A 54 -14.28 0.38 1.80
C PRO A 54 -14.19 0.14 0.29
N ASN A 55 -15.06 -0.72 -0.25
CA ASN A 55 -15.10 -1.03 -1.69
C ASN A 55 -15.34 0.24 -2.52
N GLN A 56 -14.48 0.51 -3.49
CA GLN A 56 -14.52 1.65 -4.42
C GLN A 56 -14.62 3.06 -3.78
N CYS A 57 -14.76 3.15 -2.46
CA CYS A 57 -14.91 4.41 -1.76
C CYS A 57 -13.58 4.95 -1.24
N PHE A 58 -13.46 6.27 -1.12
CA PHE A 58 -12.29 6.93 -0.58
C PHE A 58 -11.97 6.44 0.85
N PRO A 59 -10.72 6.05 1.17
CA PRO A 59 -10.39 5.41 2.44
C PRO A 59 -10.22 6.43 3.57
N ARG A 60 -11.31 6.86 4.21
CA ARG A 60 -11.28 7.77 5.37
C ARG A 60 -11.27 7.00 6.67
N ARG A 61 -10.31 7.31 7.56
CA ARG A 61 -10.26 6.74 8.90
C ARG A 61 -11.52 7.10 9.69
N GLY A 62 -12.12 6.08 10.31
CA GLY A 62 -13.33 6.26 11.13
C GLY A 62 -14.62 6.50 10.36
N HIS A 63 -14.59 6.61 9.03
CA HIS A 63 -15.80 6.71 8.22
C HIS A 63 -16.33 5.32 7.85
N VAL A 64 -17.61 5.10 8.10
CA VAL A 64 -18.29 3.85 7.76
C VAL A 64 -19.15 4.10 6.52
N TYR A 65 -18.90 3.35 5.47
CA TYR A 65 -19.71 3.34 4.26
C TYR A 65 -20.68 2.16 4.31
N ASP A 66 -21.94 2.43 4.05
CA ASP A 66 -23.02 1.43 4.00
C ASP A 66 -23.17 0.74 2.63
N GLY A 67 -22.07 0.67 1.89
CA GLY A 67 -21.99 0.11 0.54
C GLY A 67 -22.21 1.13 -0.57
N VAL A 68 -22.38 2.44 -0.22
CA VAL A 68 -22.49 3.55 -1.17
C VAL A 68 -21.52 4.64 -0.80
N CYS A 69 -20.69 5.07 -1.74
CA CYS A 69 -19.65 6.07 -1.48
C CYS A 69 -20.22 7.48 -1.38
N LEU A 70 -21.12 7.86 -2.28
CA LEU A 70 -21.67 9.21 -2.39
C LEU A 70 -22.52 9.57 -1.17
N PRO A 71 -22.55 10.84 -0.74
CA PRO A 71 -23.38 11.30 0.38
C PRO A 71 -24.87 11.30 0.04
N LEU A 72 -25.72 11.26 1.08
CA LEU A 72 -27.17 11.11 0.92
C LEU A 72 -27.82 12.31 0.23
N ASP A 73 -27.42 13.53 0.59
CA ASP A 73 -27.91 14.78 0.01
C ASP A 73 -27.70 14.87 -1.52
N VAL A 74 -26.57 14.35 -2.01
CA VAL A 74 -26.31 14.23 -3.46
C VAL A 74 -27.29 13.26 -4.11
N LEU A 75 -27.55 12.12 -3.46
CA LEU A 75 -28.48 11.11 -3.98
C LEU A 75 -29.92 11.63 -4.01
N GLU A 76 -30.35 12.35 -2.97
CA GLU A 76 -31.67 12.99 -2.89
C GLU A 76 -31.84 14.06 -3.99
N LYS A 77 -30.82 14.91 -4.19
CA LYS A 77 -30.78 15.90 -5.29
C LYS A 77 -30.96 15.23 -6.66
N VAL A 78 -30.23 14.13 -6.88
CA VAL A 78 -30.28 13.38 -8.16
C VAL A 78 -31.63 12.68 -8.33
N SER A 79 -32.15 12.06 -7.28
CA SER A 79 -33.49 11.43 -7.26
C SER A 79 -34.58 12.41 -7.67
N GLY A 80 -34.56 13.61 -7.11
CA GLY A 80 -35.48 14.69 -7.48
C GLY A 80 -35.39 15.11 -8.96
N LYS A 81 -34.17 15.23 -9.49
CA LYS A 81 -33.94 15.53 -10.92
C LYS A 81 -34.44 14.42 -11.87
N LEU A 82 -34.38 13.17 -11.42
CA LEU A 82 -34.87 12.01 -12.20
C LEU A 82 -36.37 11.76 -12.04
N GLY A 83 -37.08 12.58 -11.23
CA GLY A 83 -38.50 12.40 -10.97
C GLY A 83 -38.82 11.09 -10.24
N LEU A 84 -37.87 10.54 -9.49
CA LEU A 84 -38.10 9.34 -8.70
C LEU A 84 -38.94 9.70 -7.47
N ALA A 85 -39.77 8.74 -7.00
CA ALA A 85 -40.57 8.95 -5.79
C ALA A 85 -39.65 9.37 -4.62
N ALA A 86 -40.10 10.38 -3.85
CA ALA A 86 -39.35 10.84 -2.69
C ALA A 86 -39.00 9.65 -1.78
N ALA A 87 -37.76 9.61 -1.31
CA ALA A 87 -37.31 8.60 -0.38
C ALA A 87 -38.24 8.57 0.84
N SER A 88 -38.88 7.42 1.11
CA SER A 88 -39.62 7.25 2.35
C SER A 88 -38.64 7.37 3.54
N ALA A 89 -39.10 7.85 4.69
CA ALA A 89 -38.27 7.96 5.90
C ALA A 89 -37.61 6.62 6.32
N SER A 90 -38.05 5.51 5.77
CA SER A 90 -37.49 4.17 5.98
C SER A 90 -36.55 3.70 4.87
N GLN A 91 -36.36 4.49 3.80
CA GLN A 91 -35.52 4.09 2.68
C GLN A 91 -34.04 4.25 3.02
N THR A 92 -33.29 3.15 2.91
CA THR A 92 -31.84 3.19 3.13
C THR A 92 -31.13 3.92 1.97
N LYS A 93 -30.03 4.57 2.26
CA LYS A 93 -29.12 5.19 1.27
C LYS A 93 -28.79 4.25 0.11
N ARG A 94 -28.55 2.96 0.43
CA ARG A 94 -28.27 1.91 -0.56
C ARG A 94 -29.45 1.64 -1.49
N ALA A 95 -30.68 1.62 -0.95
CA ALA A 95 -31.89 1.42 -1.76
C ALA A 95 -32.10 2.59 -2.72
N LEU A 96 -31.90 3.83 -2.27
CA LEU A 96 -31.99 5.03 -3.09
C LEU A 96 -30.95 5.01 -4.23
N PHE A 97 -29.70 4.69 -3.89
CA PHE A 97 -28.62 4.56 -4.88
C PHE A 97 -28.95 3.49 -5.94
N SER A 98 -29.46 2.33 -5.53
CA SER A 98 -29.87 1.26 -6.45
C SER A 98 -31.02 1.67 -7.37
N GLN A 99 -31.98 2.49 -6.88
CA GLN A 99 -33.05 3.04 -7.70
C GLN A 99 -32.52 4.03 -8.75
N ILE A 100 -31.60 4.91 -8.34
CA ILE A 100 -30.91 5.86 -9.24
C ILE A 100 -30.15 5.08 -10.32
N ALA A 101 -29.33 4.12 -9.93
CA ALA A 101 -28.56 3.30 -10.87
C ALA A 101 -29.48 2.58 -11.89
N LYS A 102 -30.58 2.01 -11.42
CA LYS A 102 -31.60 1.39 -12.28
C LYS A 102 -32.25 2.38 -13.24
N ALA A 103 -32.62 3.57 -12.78
CA ALA A 103 -33.21 4.63 -13.63
C ALA A 103 -32.23 5.12 -14.69
N LEU A 104 -30.92 5.11 -14.40
CA LEU A 104 -29.86 5.47 -15.32
C LEU A 104 -29.40 4.31 -16.24
N GLY A 105 -29.90 3.08 -16.02
CA GLY A 105 -29.50 1.91 -16.80
C GLY A 105 -28.06 1.43 -16.52
N VAL A 106 -27.51 1.73 -15.34
CA VAL A 106 -26.13 1.43 -14.95
C VAL A 106 -26.10 0.40 -13.81
N ASP A 107 -25.10 -0.46 -13.81
CA ASP A 107 -24.86 -1.39 -12.72
C ASP A 107 -24.49 -0.65 -11.41
N ALA A 108 -25.28 -0.85 -10.36
CA ALA A 108 -25.05 -0.24 -9.05
C ALA A 108 -23.73 -0.65 -8.38
N MET A 109 -23.11 -1.74 -8.82
CA MET A 109 -21.78 -2.14 -8.34
C MET A 109 -20.66 -1.24 -8.90
N LYS A 110 -20.91 -0.53 -9.98
CA LYS A 110 -19.97 0.39 -10.65
C LYS A 110 -20.22 1.83 -10.22
N GLN A 111 -19.79 2.20 -9.04
CA GLN A 111 -20.17 3.47 -8.43
C GLN A 111 -19.69 4.71 -9.21
N ARG A 112 -18.55 4.63 -9.87
CA ARG A 112 -18.08 5.70 -10.77
C ARG A 112 -18.97 5.83 -12.00
N SER A 113 -19.30 4.73 -12.66
CA SER A 113 -20.17 4.74 -13.82
C SER A 113 -21.56 5.29 -13.50
N VAL A 114 -22.09 4.99 -12.31
CA VAL A 114 -23.35 5.59 -11.83
C VAL A 114 -23.20 7.10 -11.65
N LEU A 115 -22.11 7.58 -10.99
CA LEU A 115 -21.85 9.02 -10.83
C LEU A 115 -21.72 9.73 -12.20
N GLU A 116 -21.02 9.13 -13.14
CA GLU A 116 -20.84 9.68 -14.49
C GLU A 116 -22.15 9.80 -15.27
N ALA A 117 -23.08 8.87 -15.08
CA ALA A 117 -24.41 8.91 -15.68
C ALA A 117 -25.38 9.89 -15.01
N MET A 118 -25.11 10.35 -13.78
CA MET A 118 -26.00 11.27 -13.04
C MET A 118 -26.18 12.60 -13.79
N PRO A 119 -27.38 13.24 -13.74
CA PRO A 119 -27.67 14.53 -14.34
C PRO A 119 -27.08 15.67 -13.50
N LEU A 120 -25.77 15.67 -13.31
CA LEU A 120 -24.96 16.67 -12.60
C LEU A 120 -23.98 17.36 -13.54
N PRO A 121 -23.57 18.61 -13.26
CA PRO A 121 -22.49 19.27 -14.00
C PRO A 121 -21.19 18.49 -13.95
N ALA A 122 -20.40 18.52 -15.02
CA ALA A 122 -19.13 17.79 -15.09
C ALA A 122 -18.17 18.15 -13.96
N ALA A 123 -18.05 19.44 -13.61
CA ALA A 123 -17.23 19.89 -12.50
C ALA A 123 -17.66 19.30 -11.14
N GLU A 124 -18.98 19.20 -10.90
CA GLU A 124 -19.53 18.59 -9.68
C GLU A 124 -19.20 17.08 -9.63
N LYS A 125 -19.37 16.36 -10.75
CA LYS A 125 -19.00 14.94 -10.84
C LYS A 125 -17.52 14.72 -10.55
N THR A 126 -16.64 15.54 -11.12
CA THR A 126 -15.21 15.48 -10.88
C THR A 126 -14.86 15.70 -9.41
N ALA A 127 -15.46 16.70 -8.77
CA ALA A 127 -15.27 16.97 -7.34
C ALA A 127 -15.75 15.80 -6.47
N LEU A 128 -16.96 15.28 -6.72
CA LEU A 128 -17.54 14.15 -6.00
C LEU A 128 -16.67 12.88 -6.18
N ALA A 129 -16.19 12.62 -7.39
CA ALA A 129 -15.31 11.47 -7.65
C ALA A 129 -14.00 11.60 -6.85
N ALA A 130 -13.38 12.78 -6.85
CA ALA A 130 -12.12 13.02 -6.14
C ALA A 130 -12.27 12.92 -4.60
N GLU A 131 -13.45 13.27 -4.10
CA GLU A 131 -13.73 13.28 -2.67
C GLU A 131 -14.23 11.93 -2.13
N TRP A 132 -15.02 11.19 -2.90
CA TRP A 132 -15.77 10.04 -2.39
C TRP A 132 -15.38 8.70 -3.00
N LEU A 133 -14.72 8.68 -4.16
CA LEU A 133 -14.39 7.45 -4.85
C LEU A 133 -12.88 7.14 -4.81
N ARG A 134 -12.54 5.87 -4.95
CA ARG A 134 -11.19 5.44 -5.29
C ARG A 134 -10.77 6.04 -6.64
N PRO A 135 -9.46 6.06 -7.00
CA PRO A 135 -9.02 6.46 -8.33
C PRO A 135 -9.78 5.70 -9.42
N ALA A 136 -9.95 6.31 -10.58
CA ALA A 136 -10.53 5.59 -11.72
C ALA A 136 -9.66 4.40 -12.10
N GLN A 137 -10.30 3.30 -12.46
CA GLN A 137 -9.60 2.16 -13.05
C GLN A 137 -8.94 2.58 -14.36
N PRO A 138 -7.66 2.22 -14.62
CA PRO A 138 -7.01 2.52 -15.90
C PRO A 138 -7.79 1.92 -17.07
N ALA A 139 -8.03 2.72 -18.10
CA ALA A 139 -8.82 2.28 -19.27
C ALA A 139 -8.19 1.06 -19.98
N ALA A 140 -6.88 0.93 -19.94
CA ALA A 140 -6.16 -0.20 -20.53
C ALA A 140 -6.54 -1.56 -19.90
N TRP A 141 -7.03 -1.59 -18.65
CA TRP A 141 -7.41 -2.84 -17.98
C TRP A 141 -8.69 -3.48 -18.55
N VAL A 142 -9.44 -2.77 -19.38
CA VAL A 142 -10.58 -3.35 -20.12
C VAL A 142 -10.09 -4.41 -21.12
N SER A 143 -8.95 -4.18 -21.75
CA SER A 143 -8.34 -5.10 -22.72
C SER A 143 -7.26 -5.99 -22.12
N ASP A 144 -6.64 -5.57 -21.01
CA ASP A 144 -5.55 -6.27 -20.31
C ASP A 144 -5.81 -6.21 -18.78
N PRO A 145 -6.70 -7.08 -18.25
CA PRO A 145 -7.14 -7.02 -16.85
C PRO A 145 -6.04 -7.27 -15.83
N ASP A 146 -4.95 -7.93 -16.20
CA ASP A 146 -3.80 -8.24 -15.36
C ASP A 146 -2.54 -7.42 -15.71
N MET A 147 -2.71 -6.33 -16.49
CA MET A 147 -1.66 -5.37 -16.77
C MET A 147 -0.96 -4.89 -15.49
N TRP A 148 0.35 -4.76 -15.55
CA TRP A 148 1.16 -4.29 -14.41
C TRP A 148 0.76 -2.88 -13.97
N LEU A 149 0.77 -2.67 -12.65
CA LEU A 149 0.61 -1.33 -12.08
C LEU A 149 1.86 -0.50 -12.35
N ASP A 150 1.67 0.73 -12.76
CA ASP A 150 2.72 1.72 -12.86
C ASP A 150 2.83 2.59 -11.58
N THR A 151 3.78 3.52 -11.60
CA THR A 151 4.03 4.48 -10.52
C THR A 151 2.80 5.34 -10.22
N VAL A 152 2.06 5.76 -11.25
CA VAL A 152 0.87 6.64 -11.10
C VAL A 152 -0.27 5.87 -10.46
N ASN A 153 -0.53 4.66 -10.91
CA ASN A 153 -1.58 3.81 -10.36
C ASN A 153 -1.40 3.61 -8.84
N ILE A 154 -0.19 3.21 -8.42
CA ILE A 154 0.11 2.97 -7.00
C ILE A 154 0.03 4.28 -6.20
N ARG A 155 0.62 5.36 -6.71
CA ARG A 155 0.62 6.67 -6.04
C ARG A 155 -0.80 7.17 -5.79
N ASP A 156 -1.65 7.14 -6.80
CA ASP A 156 -3.00 7.70 -6.72
C ASP A 156 -3.85 6.98 -5.65
N VAL A 157 -3.69 5.67 -5.50
CA VAL A 157 -4.32 4.91 -4.42
C VAL A 157 -3.74 5.28 -3.06
N MET A 158 -2.41 5.28 -2.92
CA MET A 158 -1.76 5.45 -1.63
C MET A 158 -1.86 6.88 -1.10
N MET A 159 -1.89 7.89 -1.98
CA MET A 159 -2.15 9.29 -1.60
C MET A 159 -3.56 9.50 -1.04
N GLN A 160 -4.54 8.67 -1.41
CA GLN A 160 -5.85 8.70 -0.78
C GLN A 160 -5.82 8.20 0.68
N TYR A 161 -4.99 7.19 0.98
CA TYR A 161 -4.78 6.76 2.36
C TYR A 161 -4.13 7.87 3.21
N GLU A 162 -3.16 8.58 2.65
CA GLU A 162 -2.52 9.72 3.32
C GLU A 162 -3.50 10.87 3.57
N LYS A 163 -4.32 11.24 2.58
CA LYS A 163 -5.37 12.27 2.72
C LYS A 163 -6.46 11.85 3.70
N GLY A 164 -6.76 10.57 3.79
CA GLY A 164 -7.80 10.02 4.66
C GLY A 164 -7.36 9.76 6.10
N ARG A 165 -6.07 9.95 6.43
CA ARG A 165 -5.48 9.63 7.73
C ARG A 165 -4.43 10.64 8.16
N ASP A 166 -4.69 11.35 9.25
CA ASP A 166 -3.74 12.35 9.80
C ASP A 166 -2.48 11.72 10.39
N ASP A 167 -2.51 10.41 10.73
CA ASP A 167 -1.42 9.67 11.35
C ASP A 167 -0.52 8.92 10.35
N PHE A 168 -0.81 8.99 9.05
CA PHE A 168 -0.10 8.25 8.01
C PHE A 168 0.55 9.16 6.97
N THR A 169 1.72 8.78 6.49
CA THR A 169 2.35 9.37 5.31
C THR A 169 2.78 8.28 4.34
N PHE A 170 2.65 8.55 3.05
CA PHE A 170 3.10 7.67 1.98
C PHE A 170 4.31 8.27 1.26
N LEU A 171 5.37 7.50 1.16
CA LEU A 171 6.59 7.84 0.45
C LEU A 171 6.75 6.95 -0.80
N GLY A 172 6.84 7.56 -1.95
CA GLY A 172 7.01 6.81 -3.20
C GLY A 172 5.82 6.84 -4.16
N PRO A 173 5.74 5.88 -5.11
CA PRO A 173 6.73 4.82 -5.36
C PRO A 173 8.09 5.36 -5.79
N TYR A 174 9.18 4.78 -5.26
CA TYR A 174 10.54 5.20 -5.54
C TYR A 174 11.38 4.09 -6.20
N PRO A 175 12.39 4.44 -7.01
CA PRO A 175 13.32 3.47 -7.55
C PRO A 175 14.24 2.93 -6.44
N ILE A 176 14.83 1.73 -6.66
CA ILE A 176 15.71 1.10 -5.66
C ILE A 176 16.94 1.94 -5.31
N ASP A 177 17.36 2.81 -6.20
CA ASP A 177 18.51 3.69 -6.02
C ASP A 177 18.16 5.06 -5.44
N PHE A 178 17.04 5.19 -4.72
CA PHE A 178 16.52 6.41 -4.09
C PHE A 178 17.56 7.23 -3.33
N ALA A 179 18.56 6.58 -2.71
CA ALA A 179 19.65 7.21 -1.97
C ALA A 179 20.96 7.39 -2.78
N ALA A 180 20.90 7.19 -4.10
CA ALA A 180 22.04 7.49 -4.96
C ALA A 180 22.19 9.02 -5.14
N ALA A 181 23.36 9.48 -5.59
CA ALA A 181 23.55 10.87 -5.96
C ALA A 181 22.58 11.27 -7.08
N GLU A 182 22.02 12.47 -7.05
CA GLU A 182 21.00 12.92 -8.03
C GLU A 182 21.51 12.93 -9.48
N ASP A 183 22.83 13.08 -9.67
CA ASP A 183 23.51 13.04 -10.94
C ASP A 183 24.02 11.64 -11.34
N SER A 184 23.62 10.59 -10.60
CA SER A 184 23.93 9.20 -10.93
C SER A 184 23.17 8.69 -12.16
N GLY A 185 23.72 7.67 -12.84
CA GLY A 185 23.09 7.09 -14.02
C GLY A 185 23.73 5.75 -14.42
N PRO A 186 23.37 5.20 -15.59
CA PRO A 186 23.91 3.94 -16.05
C PRO A 186 25.44 3.95 -16.09
N GLY A 187 26.07 3.05 -15.29
CA GLY A 187 27.52 2.96 -15.20
C GLY A 187 28.24 4.13 -14.50
N ARG A 188 27.51 5.09 -13.94
CA ARG A 188 28.07 6.26 -13.24
C ARG A 188 27.48 6.40 -11.84
N ALA A 189 28.34 6.49 -10.84
CA ALA A 189 27.94 6.62 -9.44
C ALA A 189 27.40 8.02 -9.04
N GLY A 190 27.66 9.04 -9.87
CA GLY A 190 27.37 10.44 -9.54
C GLY A 190 28.34 11.03 -8.53
N THR A 191 28.35 12.36 -8.44
CA THR A 191 29.23 13.15 -7.56
C THR A 191 28.47 14.17 -6.72
N SER A 192 27.17 14.38 -6.97
CA SER A 192 26.35 15.29 -6.19
C SER A 192 26.23 14.86 -4.73
N ASP A 193 26.26 15.84 -3.82
CA ASP A 193 25.99 15.63 -2.40
C ASP A 193 24.48 15.47 -2.11
N ARG A 194 23.62 15.74 -3.10
CA ARG A 194 22.17 15.56 -3.01
C ARG A 194 21.77 14.17 -3.43
N CYS A 195 20.80 13.62 -2.71
CA CYS A 195 20.19 12.34 -3.05
C CYS A 195 19.18 12.47 -4.20
N LEU A 196 19.09 11.42 -5.03
CA LEU A 196 18.10 11.30 -6.09
C LEU A 196 16.67 11.54 -5.57
N ILE A 197 16.36 10.97 -4.40
CA ILE A 197 15.10 11.22 -3.68
C ILE A 197 15.43 11.91 -2.35
N GLY A 198 15.42 13.26 -2.37
CA GLY A 198 15.78 14.09 -1.23
C GLY A 198 14.91 13.84 0.01
N GLU A 199 13.62 13.56 -0.20
CA GLU A 199 12.67 13.22 0.86
C GLU A 199 13.08 11.98 1.67
N MET A 200 13.62 10.96 1.01
CA MET A 200 14.09 9.74 1.69
C MET A 200 15.38 9.96 2.47
N CYS A 201 16.29 10.78 1.94
CA CYS A 201 17.57 11.10 2.62
C CYS A 201 17.39 12.15 3.72
N GLY A 202 16.38 13.00 3.60
CA GLY A 202 16.01 14.02 4.60
C GLY A 202 14.96 13.55 5.60
N LEU A 203 14.57 12.27 5.61
CA LEU A 203 13.53 11.77 6.48
C LEU A 203 13.90 11.93 7.96
N ASP A 204 13.16 12.78 8.66
CA ASP A 204 13.26 12.96 10.10
C ASP A 204 12.14 12.24 10.83
N LEU A 205 12.46 11.14 11.50
CA LEU A 205 11.48 10.35 12.24
C LEU A 205 10.90 11.09 13.46
N LYS A 206 11.49 12.18 13.94
CA LYS A 206 10.97 12.94 15.08
C LYS A 206 9.73 13.75 14.69
N THR A 207 9.72 14.26 13.47
CA THR A 207 8.63 15.08 12.91
C THR A 207 7.67 14.30 12.04
N SER A 208 8.02 13.06 11.66
CA SER A 208 7.18 12.19 10.83
C SER A 208 5.90 11.78 11.54
N LYS A 209 4.89 11.42 10.77
CA LYS A 209 3.63 10.83 11.28
C LYS A 209 3.86 9.43 11.88
N ASP A 210 2.89 8.92 12.63
CA ASP A 210 3.01 7.64 13.36
C ASP A 210 3.29 6.46 12.44
N TYR A 211 2.68 6.46 11.26
CA TYR A 211 2.81 5.40 10.26
C TYR A 211 3.41 5.95 8.97
N ILE A 212 4.36 5.23 8.41
CA ILE A 212 4.98 5.56 7.12
C ILE A 212 4.93 4.31 6.24
N GLY A 213 4.26 4.43 5.08
CA GLY A 213 4.27 3.40 4.04
C GLY A 213 5.20 3.80 2.91
N ILE A 214 6.03 2.88 2.44
CA ILE A 214 6.96 3.14 1.33
C ILE A 214 6.82 2.02 0.32
N ILE A 215 6.71 2.36 -0.97
CA ILE A 215 6.75 1.37 -2.05
C ILE A 215 7.96 1.68 -2.94
N TYR A 216 8.69 0.62 -3.31
CA TYR A 216 9.87 0.72 -4.17
C TYR A 216 9.69 -0.14 -5.41
N ASN A 217 10.21 0.35 -6.55
CA ASN A 217 10.53 -0.50 -7.68
C ASN A 217 11.95 -1.05 -7.49
N LEU A 218 12.18 -2.33 -7.80
CA LEU A 218 13.52 -2.94 -7.66
C LEU A 218 14.50 -2.52 -8.74
N ASP A 219 14.04 -1.83 -9.78
CA ASP A 219 14.92 -1.23 -10.77
C ASP A 219 15.35 0.19 -10.40
N PRO A 220 16.54 0.63 -10.85
CA PRO A 220 16.98 2.00 -10.68
C PRO A 220 16.18 2.97 -11.57
N HIS A 221 16.25 4.28 -11.25
CA HIS A 221 15.45 5.33 -11.88
C HIS A 221 15.50 5.40 -13.41
N TYR A 222 16.55 4.88 -14.04
CA TYR A 222 16.74 4.89 -15.50
C TYR A 222 16.25 3.60 -16.19
N LYS A 223 15.51 2.74 -15.49
CA LYS A 223 14.87 1.54 -16.04
C LYS A 223 13.36 1.61 -15.91
N SER A 224 12.69 0.80 -16.74
CA SER A 224 11.21 0.78 -16.81
C SER A 224 10.52 0.20 -15.58
N GLY A 225 11.24 -0.53 -14.73
CA GLY A 225 10.68 -1.20 -13.57
C GLY A 225 10.43 -2.70 -13.80
N SER A 226 10.60 -3.50 -12.74
CA SER A 226 10.47 -4.97 -12.81
C SER A 226 9.65 -5.57 -11.68
N HIS A 227 9.67 -4.98 -10.49
CA HIS A 227 9.00 -5.56 -9.32
C HIS A 227 8.76 -4.52 -8.23
N TRP A 228 7.57 -4.57 -7.62
CA TRP A 228 7.17 -3.69 -6.52
C TRP A 228 7.29 -4.40 -5.18
N VAL A 229 7.87 -3.69 -4.21
CA VAL A 229 8.04 -4.13 -2.82
C VAL A 229 7.74 -2.98 -1.87
N ALA A 230 7.46 -3.29 -0.59
CA ALA A 230 7.03 -2.27 0.35
C ALA A 230 7.77 -2.32 1.70
N ASN A 231 7.88 -1.16 2.34
CA ASN A 231 8.14 -1.04 3.78
C ASN A 231 6.93 -0.40 4.48
N PHE A 232 6.72 -0.82 5.72
CA PHE A 232 5.81 -0.16 6.65
C PHE A 232 6.53 0.11 7.97
N ILE A 233 6.55 1.37 8.37
CA ILE A 233 7.16 1.83 9.62
C ILE A 233 6.04 2.23 10.57
N ASN A 234 6.00 1.60 11.75
CA ASN A 234 5.15 1.97 12.86
C ASN A 234 6.04 2.57 13.96
N ARG A 235 6.03 3.90 14.06
CA ARG A 235 6.87 4.65 15.00
C ARG A 235 6.50 4.39 16.46
N PRO A 236 5.21 4.46 16.87
CA PRO A 236 4.80 4.13 18.24
C PRO A 236 5.23 2.73 18.68
N ALA A 237 5.06 1.73 17.82
CA ALA A 237 5.46 0.35 18.13
C ALA A 237 6.96 0.09 17.89
N LYS A 238 7.70 1.05 17.34
CA LYS A 238 9.11 0.92 16.94
C LYS A 238 9.37 -0.33 16.09
N THR A 239 8.59 -0.49 15.02
CA THR A 239 8.77 -1.60 14.08
C THR A 239 8.91 -1.09 12.65
N CYS A 240 9.75 -1.75 11.86
CA CYS A 240 9.85 -1.56 10.43
C CYS A 240 9.78 -2.92 9.74
N TYR A 241 8.72 -3.13 8.97
CA TYR A 241 8.48 -4.36 8.24
C TYR A 241 8.69 -4.15 6.75
N TYR A 242 9.44 -5.04 6.13
CA TYR A 242 9.59 -5.13 4.68
C TYR A 242 8.71 -6.27 4.16
N PHE A 243 8.10 -6.06 3.01
CA PHE A 243 7.28 -7.03 2.33
C PHE A 243 7.67 -7.16 0.86
N ASP A 244 7.85 -8.41 0.44
CA ASP A 244 8.01 -8.82 -0.94
C ASP A 244 7.06 -9.98 -1.24
N SER A 245 6.20 -9.85 -2.24
CA SER A 245 5.24 -10.89 -2.62
C SER A 245 5.90 -12.22 -3.04
N TYR A 246 7.15 -12.19 -3.51
CA TYR A 246 7.93 -13.41 -3.76
C TYR A 246 8.60 -13.99 -2.51
N GLY A 247 8.53 -13.30 -1.37
CA GLY A 247 9.12 -13.75 -0.11
C GLY A 247 10.64 -13.59 -0.05
N MET A 248 11.19 -12.70 -0.87
CA MET A 248 12.62 -12.42 -0.88
C MET A 248 13.01 -11.48 0.27
N ARG A 249 14.26 -11.57 0.70
CA ARG A 249 14.81 -10.65 1.71
C ARG A 249 14.93 -9.24 1.14
N PRO A 250 14.93 -8.19 2.01
CA PRO A 250 15.15 -6.84 1.55
C PRO A 250 16.45 -6.74 0.74
N PRO A 251 16.44 -6.09 -0.45
CA PRO A 251 17.64 -5.78 -1.19
C PRO A 251 18.60 -4.93 -0.35
N HIS A 252 19.89 -5.01 -0.64
CA HIS A 252 20.93 -4.34 0.16
C HIS A 252 20.65 -2.84 0.43
N ARG A 253 20.14 -2.10 -0.55
CA ARG A 253 19.83 -0.66 -0.40
C ARG A 253 18.68 -0.42 0.56
N VAL A 254 17.59 -1.19 0.44
CA VAL A 254 16.45 -1.14 1.36
C VAL A 254 16.87 -1.61 2.76
N TYR A 255 17.63 -2.69 2.86
CA TYR A 255 18.09 -3.19 4.15
C TYR A 255 19.01 -2.17 4.87
N ARG A 256 19.88 -1.46 4.15
CA ARG A 256 20.67 -0.37 4.72
C ARG A 256 19.81 0.79 5.22
N PHE A 257 18.75 1.14 4.51
CA PHE A 257 17.77 2.11 4.98
C PHE A 257 17.09 1.63 6.27
N MET A 258 16.63 0.38 6.32
CA MET A 258 16.05 -0.20 7.54
C MET A 258 17.04 -0.18 8.73
N GLN A 259 18.32 -0.49 8.47
CA GLN A 259 19.36 -0.37 9.51
C GLN A 259 19.58 1.07 9.96
N TRP A 260 19.52 2.03 9.05
CA TRP A 260 19.61 3.45 9.38
C TRP A 260 18.45 3.88 10.30
N LEU A 261 17.24 3.38 10.07
CA LEU A 261 16.10 3.64 10.96
C LEU A 261 16.34 3.17 12.41
N THR A 262 17.07 2.08 12.63
CA THR A 262 17.42 1.62 13.99
C THR A 262 18.41 2.56 14.70
N ILE A 263 19.16 3.34 13.95
CA ILE A 263 20.05 4.38 14.50
C ILE A 263 19.23 5.62 14.86
N GLN A 264 18.30 6.02 14.00
CA GLN A 264 17.44 7.19 14.23
C GLN A 264 16.45 6.96 15.37
N MET A 265 15.96 5.73 15.52
CA MET A 265 15.02 5.32 16.57
C MET A 265 15.53 4.07 17.29
N PRO A 266 16.32 4.24 18.37
CA PRO A 266 16.85 3.11 19.15
C PRO A 266 15.73 2.20 19.67
N GLY A 267 15.95 0.88 19.50
CA GLY A 267 14.97 -0.15 19.85
C GLY A 267 13.99 -0.50 18.75
N MET A 268 14.13 0.07 17.54
CA MET A 268 13.31 -0.35 16.39
C MET A 268 13.62 -1.79 15.98
N GLU A 269 12.58 -2.60 15.88
CA GLU A 269 12.63 -3.98 15.41
C GLU A 269 12.43 -4.04 13.90
N LEU A 270 13.26 -4.84 13.22
CA LEU A 270 13.18 -5.06 11.78
C LEU A 270 12.63 -6.45 11.48
N GLY A 271 11.73 -6.54 10.51
CA GLY A 271 11.18 -7.81 10.06
C GLY A 271 10.89 -7.83 8.55
N TRP A 272 10.78 -9.03 7.99
CA TRP A 272 10.35 -9.25 6.60
C TRP A 272 9.66 -10.61 6.46
N ASN A 273 8.79 -10.73 5.43
CA ASN A 273 8.19 -12.00 5.12
C ASN A 273 9.22 -12.92 4.43
N GLY A 274 9.20 -14.20 4.82
CA GLY A 274 10.00 -15.25 4.14
C GLY A 274 9.12 -16.24 3.38
N ARG A 275 7.82 -15.95 3.25
CA ARG A 275 6.85 -16.78 2.53
C ARG A 275 6.51 -16.14 1.19
N LYS A 276 6.53 -16.95 0.13
CA LYS A 276 6.05 -16.55 -1.18
C LYS A 276 4.51 -16.44 -1.16
N PHE A 277 3.98 -15.30 -1.60
CA PHE A 277 2.55 -15.00 -1.74
C PHE A 277 2.15 -15.10 -3.20
N GLN A 278 2.87 -14.40 -4.08
CA GLN A 278 2.60 -14.28 -5.50
C GLN A 278 3.21 -15.45 -6.29
N PHE A 279 2.42 -16.04 -7.16
CA PHE A 279 2.81 -17.14 -8.06
C PHE A 279 2.66 -16.77 -9.54
N SER A 280 1.85 -15.77 -9.88
CA SER A 280 1.79 -15.06 -11.16
C SER A 280 2.74 -13.84 -11.15
N ASP A 281 2.81 -13.09 -12.22
CA ASP A 281 3.81 -12.02 -12.43
C ASP A 281 3.24 -10.60 -12.46
N SER A 282 1.91 -10.41 -12.38
CA SER A 282 1.29 -9.09 -12.55
C SER A 282 0.97 -8.34 -11.26
N GLU A 283 0.77 -9.02 -10.11
CA GLU A 283 0.10 -8.43 -8.95
C GLU A 283 1.03 -7.91 -7.83
N CYS A 284 2.34 -7.76 -8.07
CA CYS A 284 3.28 -7.29 -7.03
C CYS A 284 2.93 -5.90 -6.47
N GLY A 285 2.44 -4.98 -7.32
CA GLY A 285 1.96 -3.67 -6.90
C GLY A 285 0.72 -3.76 -6.02
N MET A 286 -0.25 -4.63 -6.37
CA MET A 286 -1.44 -4.89 -5.58
C MET A 286 -1.07 -5.48 -4.21
N TYR A 287 -0.19 -6.46 -4.16
CA TYR A 287 0.32 -7.03 -2.91
C TYR A 287 1.01 -5.99 -2.03
N SER A 288 1.78 -5.08 -2.62
CA SER A 288 2.48 -4.02 -1.88
C SER A 288 1.51 -3.02 -1.26
N MET A 289 0.50 -2.58 -1.99
CA MET A 289 -0.56 -1.71 -1.47
C MET A 289 -1.41 -2.43 -0.41
N TYR A 290 -1.79 -3.69 -0.66
CA TYR A 290 -2.54 -4.50 0.28
C TYR A 290 -1.78 -4.72 1.60
N PHE A 291 -0.47 -4.95 1.54
CA PHE A 291 0.36 -5.05 2.73
C PHE A 291 0.26 -3.77 3.58
N ILE A 292 0.42 -2.59 2.97
CA ILE A 292 0.33 -1.31 3.69
C ILE A 292 -1.08 -1.13 4.29
N ASP A 293 -2.14 -1.42 3.52
CA ASP A 293 -3.52 -1.37 4.01
C ASP A 293 -3.73 -2.24 5.26
N ARG A 294 -3.25 -3.49 5.23
CA ARG A 294 -3.39 -4.40 6.37
C ARG A 294 -2.61 -3.95 7.60
N MET A 295 -1.43 -3.36 7.41
CA MET A 295 -0.64 -2.79 8.51
C MET A 295 -1.35 -1.55 9.09
N LEU A 296 -1.95 -0.69 8.27
CA LEU A 296 -2.77 0.45 8.71
C LEU A 296 -4.05 0.01 9.42
N ALA A 297 -4.61 -1.13 9.05
CA ALA A 297 -5.74 -1.75 9.75
C ALA A 297 -5.35 -2.39 11.09
N GLY A 298 -4.07 -2.35 11.47
CA GLY A 298 -3.57 -2.92 12.73
C GLY A 298 -3.40 -4.44 12.71
N GLU A 299 -3.40 -5.08 11.54
CA GLU A 299 -3.16 -6.52 11.48
C GLU A 299 -1.73 -6.85 11.93
N PRO A 300 -1.53 -7.78 12.90
CA PRO A 300 -0.21 -8.18 13.32
C PRO A 300 0.59 -8.78 12.15
N PHE A 301 1.81 -8.29 11.93
CA PHE A 301 2.65 -8.69 10.79
C PHE A 301 2.83 -10.21 10.65
N LEU A 302 3.06 -10.92 11.76
CA LEU A 302 3.18 -12.39 11.74
C LEU A 302 1.89 -13.09 11.32
N LYS A 303 0.72 -12.52 11.68
CA LYS A 303 -0.59 -13.04 11.23
C LYS A 303 -0.74 -12.83 9.72
N PHE A 304 -0.44 -11.63 9.22
CA PHE A 304 -0.42 -11.31 7.79
C PHE A 304 0.49 -12.30 7.02
N CYS A 305 1.72 -12.52 7.48
CA CYS A 305 2.66 -13.45 6.84
C CYS A 305 2.15 -14.91 6.76
N ARG A 306 1.26 -15.32 7.68
CA ARG A 306 0.67 -16.67 7.68
C ARG A 306 -0.52 -16.82 6.73
N ARG A 307 -1.16 -15.72 6.35
CA ARG A 307 -2.40 -15.65 5.56
C ARG A 307 -2.12 -15.15 4.15
N ALA A 308 -1.18 -15.76 3.42
CA ALA A 308 -0.91 -15.35 2.05
C ALA A 308 -2.19 -15.45 1.18
N PRO A 309 -2.82 -14.33 0.78
CA PRO A 309 -3.94 -14.37 -0.15
C PRO A 309 -3.46 -14.85 -1.52
N PRO A 310 -4.29 -15.57 -2.29
CA PRO A 310 -3.94 -16.04 -3.62
C PRO A 310 -3.92 -14.89 -4.64
N ASP A 311 -3.21 -15.08 -5.77
CA ASP A 311 -3.13 -14.08 -6.86
C ASP A 311 -4.52 -13.67 -7.37
N LYS A 312 -5.46 -14.62 -7.52
CA LYS A 312 -6.83 -14.30 -7.89
C LYS A 312 -7.49 -13.29 -6.93
N PHE A 313 -7.25 -13.40 -5.63
CA PHE A 313 -7.77 -12.42 -4.67
C PHE A 313 -7.17 -11.03 -4.93
N MET A 314 -5.87 -10.94 -5.26
CA MET A 314 -5.24 -9.67 -5.59
C MET A 314 -5.78 -9.07 -6.88
N LEU A 315 -6.05 -9.91 -7.88
CA LEU A 315 -6.70 -9.47 -9.12
C LEU A 315 -8.12 -8.92 -8.83
N ASP A 316 -8.92 -9.65 -8.04
CA ASP A 316 -10.25 -9.20 -7.63
C ASP A 316 -10.19 -7.89 -6.80
N MET A 317 -9.10 -7.64 -6.06
CA MET A 317 -8.90 -6.40 -5.28
C MET A 317 -8.65 -5.17 -6.15
N ARG A 318 -8.40 -5.30 -7.45
CA ARG A 318 -8.37 -4.16 -8.38
C ARG A 318 -9.69 -3.39 -8.35
N ASP A 319 -10.83 -4.09 -8.29
CA ASP A 319 -12.17 -3.49 -8.16
C ASP A 319 -12.44 -2.87 -6.78
N TRP A 320 -11.52 -3.03 -5.82
CA TRP A 320 -11.59 -2.42 -4.48
C TRP A 320 -10.69 -1.21 -4.35
N PHE A 321 -9.47 -1.26 -4.89
CA PHE A 321 -8.52 -0.15 -4.86
C PHE A 321 -8.82 0.91 -5.91
N TYR A 322 -9.62 0.56 -6.93
CA TYR A 322 -10.03 1.48 -8.00
C TYR A 322 -11.55 1.44 -8.15
N SER A 323 -12.10 2.54 -8.71
CA SER A 323 -13.55 2.65 -8.96
C SER A 323 -13.86 2.50 -10.45
N THR A 324 -14.92 1.75 -10.75
CA THR A 324 -15.46 1.48 -12.09
C THR A 324 -16.85 2.07 -12.26
#